data_d61002c3884da9dcc4787be62e503e36
#
_entry.id   d61002c3884da9dcc4787be62e503e36
#
_cell.length_a   1.000
_cell.length_b   1.000
_cell.length_c   1.000
_cell.angle_alpha   90.00
_cell.angle_beta   90.00
_cell.angle_gamma   90.00
#
_symmetry.space_group_name_H-M   'P 1'
#
loop_
_entity.id
_entity.type
_entity.pdbx_description
1 polymer ?
#
loop_
_entity_poly.entity_id
_entity_poly.type
_entity_poly.pdbx_seq_one_letter_code
_entity_poly.pdbx_strand_id
1 'polypeptide(L)'
;MRFDPYSDECHRDPYPVYRSIRDQAPAYHDDELDFWALSRFGDVIEALHAPATFLSGDGINLEGQARSPYPMIIAMDPPRHDQLRALIARGFTARPVAANGPNIRRLAGELIDGFAAAGRVEFVDAYSGALPLLVIGSLLGIERDGLAEFRRLGDALMNQDPADPPSIEAGKAASAAILEGIGAILDERRRAPRDDLVSALISATVDGEGLSEDEIIGFCYLLILAGTETTANLLANGVMALAGHPDQRAELRADPSLIPGAVEEMLRWDSPVQSDARTTGRPVELHGRVIPEGAKVLLLFGSAGRDEREFRDPDRFDVHRRIERHLTFGHGIHYCLGAALARLEAQITFEELLARIPDWEVDGDARSLDRIRSYMVRGPARLPLTFTAAVS
;
A
#
# COMPACT_ATOMS: atom_id res chain seq x y z
N MET A 1 -21.74 20.82 1.22
CA MET A 1 -20.97 19.62 0.88
C MET A 1 -20.06 19.31 2.06
N ARG A 2 -20.08 18.10 2.58
CA ARG A 2 -19.21 17.66 3.67
C ARG A 2 -18.39 16.47 3.19
N PHE A 3 -17.12 16.46 3.51
CA PHE A 3 -16.23 15.30 3.33
C PHE A 3 -15.91 14.74 4.72
N ASP A 4 -16.53 13.63 5.06
CA ASP A 4 -16.25 12.88 6.28
C ASP A 4 -15.48 11.60 5.89
N PRO A 5 -14.15 11.54 6.17
CA PRO A 5 -13.33 10.42 5.78
C PRO A 5 -13.69 9.10 6.50
N TYR A 6 -14.44 9.17 7.60
CA TYR A 6 -14.87 8.01 8.38
C TYR A 6 -16.27 7.50 8.02
N SER A 7 -16.97 8.17 7.10
CA SER A 7 -18.34 7.81 6.72
C SER A 7 -18.38 6.54 5.88
N ASP A 8 -19.45 5.75 6.02
CA ASP A 8 -19.70 4.57 5.18
C ASP A 8 -19.80 4.92 3.69
N GLU A 9 -20.30 6.13 3.37
CA GLU A 9 -20.34 6.62 2.00
C GLU A 9 -18.95 6.77 1.41
N CYS A 10 -18.03 7.42 2.16
CA CYS A 10 -16.65 7.59 1.74
C CYS A 10 -15.92 6.25 1.62
N HIS A 11 -16.11 5.31 2.55
CA HIS A 11 -15.50 3.98 2.46
C HIS A 11 -16.02 3.20 1.24
N ARG A 12 -17.32 3.34 0.92
CA ARG A 12 -17.93 2.63 -0.23
C ARG A 12 -17.43 3.18 -1.55
N ASP A 13 -17.55 4.49 -1.77
CA ASP A 13 -17.11 5.18 -2.99
C ASP A 13 -16.73 6.64 -2.71
N PRO A 14 -15.45 6.97 -2.50
CA PRO A 14 -14.99 8.33 -2.21
C PRO A 14 -14.96 9.25 -3.43
N TYR A 15 -14.99 8.71 -4.65
CA TYR A 15 -14.70 9.47 -5.86
C TYR A 15 -15.72 10.57 -6.19
N PRO A 16 -17.04 10.41 -5.95
CA PRO A 16 -18.00 11.50 -6.14
C PRO A 16 -17.73 12.69 -5.21
N VAL A 17 -17.43 12.44 -3.93
CA VAL A 17 -17.10 13.51 -2.98
C VAL A 17 -15.74 14.13 -3.31
N TYR A 18 -14.74 13.34 -3.72
CA TYR A 18 -13.45 13.86 -4.17
C TYR A 18 -13.60 14.80 -5.37
N ARG A 19 -14.40 14.45 -6.37
CA ARG A 19 -14.70 15.36 -7.49
C ARG A 19 -15.30 16.66 -6.99
N SER A 20 -16.29 16.57 -6.10
CA SER A 20 -16.96 17.74 -5.58
C SER A 20 -16.00 18.68 -4.84
N ILE A 21 -15.10 18.17 -3.99
CA ILE A 21 -14.12 19.01 -3.29
C ILE A 21 -13.05 19.56 -4.23
N ARG A 22 -12.59 18.81 -5.24
CA ARG A 22 -11.65 19.34 -6.25
C ARG A 22 -12.21 20.56 -6.96
N ASP A 23 -13.51 20.58 -7.24
CA ASP A 23 -14.16 21.65 -7.99
C ASP A 23 -14.51 22.84 -7.11
N GLN A 24 -15.08 22.61 -5.92
CA GLN A 24 -15.72 23.64 -5.11
C GLN A 24 -14.87 24.11 -3.92
N ALA A 25 -14.01 23.24 -3.39
CA ALA A 25 -13.20 23.52 -2.19
C ALA A 25 -11.84 22.77 -2.25
N PRO A 26 -10.95 23.10 -3.20
CA PRO A 26 -9.69 22.35 -3.39
C PRO A 26 -8.76 22.37 -2.16
N ALA A 27 -8.84 23.40 -1.32
CA ALA A 27 -8.31 23.42 0.05
C ALA A 27 -9.51 23.28 1.00
N TYR A 28 -10.01 22.06 1.18
CA TYR A 28 -11.17 21.75 2.03
C TYR A 28 -10.79 21.86 3.50
N HIS A 29 -11.69 22.32 4.34
CA HIS A 29 -11.59 22.28 5.80
C HIS A 29 -12.88 21.71 6.39
N ASP A 30 -12.77 20.76 7.29
CA ASP A 30 -13.85 20.26 8.11
C ASP A 30 -13.75 20.88 9.52
N ASP A 31 -14.76 21.69 9.89
CA ASP A 31 -14.76 22.41 11.17
C ASP A 31 -15.07 21.48 12.37
N GLU A 32 -15.70 20.32 12.14
CA GLU A 32 -16.06 19.39 13.23
C GLU A 32 -14.92 18.43 13.57
N LEU A 33 -14.23 17.92 12.54
CA LEU A 33 -13.10 17.00 12.70
C LEU A 33 -11.74 17.73 12.72
N ASP A 34 -11.76 19.05 12.49
CA ASP A 34 -10.63 19.98 12.52
C ASP A 34 -9.43 19.50 11.69
N PHE A 35 -9.68 19.23 10.38
CA PHE A 35 -8.63 18.89 9.43
C PHE A 35 -8.82 19.60 8.09
N TRP A 36 -7.74 19.73 7.35
CA TRP A 36 -7.71 20.20 5.97
C TRP A 36 -7.52 19.03 5.00
N ALA A 37 -7.95 19.19 3.74
CA ALA A 37 -7.68 18.23 2.69
C ALA A 37 -7.30 18.93 1.39
N LEU A 38 -6.24 18.45 0.75
CA LEU A 38 -5.81 18.84 -0.61
C LEU A 38 -6.22 17.74 -1.58
N SER A 39 -7.00 18.11 -2.59
CA SER A 39 -7.67 17.15 -3.47
C SER A 39 -7.21 17.17 -4.92
N ARG A 40 -6.60 18.27 -5.40
CA ARG A 40 -6.07 18.41 -6.76
C ARG A 40 -4.67 17.83 -6.88
N PHE A 41 -4.37 17.26 -8.04
CA PHE A 41 -3.05 16.68 -8.32
C PHE A 41 -1.90 17.67 -8.08
N GLY A 42 -2.03 18.91 -8.62
CA GLY A 42 -1.02 19.95 -8.47
C GLY A 42 -0.76 20.33 -7.02
N ASP A 43 -1.81 20.50 -6.21
CA ASP A 43 -1.68 20.88 -4.81
C ASP A 43 -1.03 19.76 -3.98
N VAL A 44 -1.44 18.51 -4.23
CA VAL A 44 -0.89 17.34 -3.53
C VAL A 44 0.58 17.13 -3.85
N ILE A 45 0.99 17.21 -5.12
CA ILE A 45 2.40 17.01 -5.49
C ILE A 45 3.29 18.16 -4.97
N GLU A 46 2.79 19.40 -4.96
CA GLU A 46 3.50 20.55 -4.38
C GLU A 46 3.70 20.37 -2.87
N ALA A 47 2.67 19.90 -2.15
CA ALA A 47 2.78 19.60 -0.73
C ALA A 47 3.82 18.51 -0.45
N LEU A 48 3.86 17.45 -1.26
CA LEU A 48 4.85 16.37 -1.15
C LEU A 48 6.29 16.83 -1.44
N HIS A 49 6.47 17.89 -2.23
CA HIS A 49 7.77 18.50 -2.50
C HIS A 49 8.20 19.54 -1.47
N ALA A 50 7.34 19.88 -0.51
CA ALA A 50 7.61 20.89 0.51
C ALA A 50 7.68 20.27 1.93
N PRO A 51 8.60 19.31 2.21
CA PRO A 51 8.66 18.57 3.47
C PRO A 51 8.97 19.48 4.69
N ALA A 52 9.60 20.64 4.50
CA ALA A 52 9.78 21.61 5.57
C ALA A 52 8.50 22.38 5.92
N THR A 53 7.46 22.29 5.09
CA THR A 53 6.16 22.93 5.31
C THR A 53 5.09 21.91 5.71
N PHE A 54 5.11 20.72 5.09
CA PHE A 54 4.18 19.63 5.35
C PHE A 54 4.93 18.47 6.02
N LEU A 55 4.98 18.54 7.35
CA LEU A 55 5.79 17.65 8.20
C LEU A 55 5.13 16.28 8.35
N SER A 56 5.95 15.24 8.47
CA SER A 56 5.52 13.85 8.75
C SER A 56 5.73 13.46 10.23
N GLY A 57 6.53 14.21 10.99
CA GLY A 57 6.94 13.86 12.35
C GLY A 57 5.81 13.69 13.35
N ASP A 58 4.65 14.32 13.11
CA ASP A 58 3.44 14.14 13.94
C ASP A 58 2.54 12.98 13.47
N GLY A 59 3.05 12.12 12.59
CA GLY A 59 2.32 10.99 12.02
C GLY A 59 1.66 11.31 10.68
N ILE A 60 1.29 10.25 9.96
CA ILE A 60 0.73 10.28 8.61
C ILE A 60 -0.79 10.09 8.58
N ASN A 61 -1.44 10.13 9.75
CA ASN A 61 -2.88 10.01 9.92
C ASN A 61 -3.44 11.23 10.69
N LEU A 62 -4.76 11.36 10.71
CA LEU A 62 -5.44 12.47 11.40
C LEU A 62 -5.30 12.38 12.92
N GLU A 63 -5.21 11.18 13.46
CA GLU A 63 -5.12 10.90 14.89
C GLU A 63 -3.73 11.20 15.49
N GLY A 64 -2.76 11.53 14.65
CA GLY A 64 -1.40 11.88 15.08
C GLY A 64 -0.42 10.70 15.05
N GLN A 65 0.60 10.73 15.92
CA GLN A 65 1.72 9.80 15.86
C GLN A 65 1.30 8.32 15.77
N ALA A 66 1.99 7.58 14.91
CA ALA A 66 1.87 6.13 14.86
C ALA A 66 2.10 5.53 16.25
N ARG A 67 1.21 4.60 16.66
CA ARG A 67 1.26 3.93 17.97
C ARG A 67 2.39 2.89 18.10
N SER A 68 3.45 3.03 17.31
CA SER A 68 4.62 2.14 17.40
C SER A 68 5.56 2.61 18.50
N PRO A 69 6.05 1.71 19.35
CA PRO A 69 7.11 2.03 20.31
C PRO A 69 8.48 2.25 19.63
N TYR A 70 8.59 1.89 18.35
CA TYR A 70 9.81 1.99 17.56
C TYR A 70 9.72 3.12 16.53
N PRO A 71 10.83 3.83 16.25
CA PRO A 71 10.85 4.89 15.27
C PRO A 71 10.58 4.35 13.85
N MET A 72 9.63 4.94 13.14
CA MET A 72 9.28 4.57 11.76
C MET A 72 9.63 5.71 10.82
N ILE A 73 10.40 5.42 9.77
CA ILE A 73 10.88 6.43 8.80
C ILE A 73 9.75 7.21 8.12
N ILE A 74 8.58 6.61 7.97
CA ILE A 74 7.41 7.24 7.35
C ILE A 74 6.86 8.42 8.18
N ALA A 75 7.12 8.40 9.50
CA ALA A 75 6.72 9.42 10.46
C ALA A 75 7.95 10.20 10.98
N MET A 76 8.89 10.52 10.09
CA MET A 76 10.08 11.31 10.41
C MET A 76 10.27 12.44 9.41
N ASP A 77 10.95 13.49 9.86
CA ASP A 77 11.38 14.61 9.04
C ASP A 77 12.91 14.67 8.92
N PRO A 78 13.46 15.40 7.94
CA PRO A 78 14.89 15.68 7.88
C PRO A 78 15.40 16.36 9.17
N PRO A 79 16.68 16.16 9.59
CA PRO A 79 17.71 15.42 8.84
C PRO A 79 17.71 13.90 9.06
N ARG A 80 17.07 13.40 10.14
CA ARG A 80 17.16 11.96 10.47
C ARG A 80 16.49 11.07 9.42
N HIS A 81 15.36 11.51 8.85
CA HIS A 81 14.72 10.84 7.72
C HIS A 81 15.72 10.56 6.59
N ASP A 82 16.45 11.57 6.14
CA ASP A 82 17.34 11.46 4.97
C ASP A 82 18.49 10.49 5.23
N GLN A 83 19.06 10.52 6.44
CA GLN A 83 20.11 9.59 6.87
C GLN A 83 19.60 8.13 6.82
N LEU A 84 18.46 7.85 7.44
CA LEU A 84 17.82 6.54 7.42
C LEU A 84 17.47 6.09 6.02
N ARG A 85 16.88 6.98 5.23
CA ARG A 85 16.52 6.72 3.83
C ARG A 85 17.71 6.30 2.99
N ALA A 86 18.84 6.99 3.13
CA ALA A 86 20.08 6.69 2.40
C ALA A 86 20.64 5.28 2.72
N LEU A 87 20.48 4.84 3.99
CA LEU A 87 20.88 3.50 4.42
C LEU A 87 19.98 2.41 3.83
N ILE A 88 18.68 2.58 3.99
CA ILE A 88 17.67 1.56 3.67
C ILE A 88 17.48 1.40 2.15
N ALA A 89 17.53 2.50 1.39
CA ALA A 89 17.25 2.50 -0.04
C ALA A 89 18.17 1.57 -0.86
N ARG A 90 19.36 1.25 -0.35
CA ARG A 90 20.31 0.33 -1.01
C ARG A 90 19.73 -1.08 -1.18
N GLY A 91 18.91 -1.55 -0.21
CA GLY A 91 18.26 -2.86 -0.25
C GLY A 91 17.08 -2.93 -1.21
N PHE A 92 16.52 -1.77 -1.63
CA PHE A 92 15.33 -1.67 -2.47
C PHE A 92 15.60 -1.11 -3.86
N THR A 93 16.85 -1.15 -4.33
CA THR A 93 17.18 -0.78 -5.70
C THR A 93 16.65 -1.82 -6.71
N ALA A 94 16.53 -1.43 -7.97
CA ALA A 94 15.94 -2.25 -9.02
C ALA A 94 16.57 -3.66 -9.15
N ARG A 95 17.89 -3.80 -8.92
CA ARG A 95 18.60 -5.08 -9.05
C ARG A 95 18.24 -6.10 -7.95
N PRO A 96 18.31 -5.78 -6.63
CA PRO A 96 17.84 -6.65 -5.56
C PRO A 96 16.35 -7.00 -5.70
N VAL A 97 15.50 -6.03 -6.06
CA VAL A 97 14.08 -6.27 -6.28
C VAL A 97 13.86 -7.28 -7.41
N ALA A 98 14.49 -7.08 -8.58
CA ALA A 98 14.36 -7.99 -9.72
C ALA A 98 14.87 -9.42 -9.40
N ALA A 99 15.88 -9.55 -8.54
CA ALA A 99 16.39 -10.85 -8.10
C ALA A 99 15.34 -11.67 -7.32
N ASN A 100 14.34 -11.01 -6.70
CA ASN A 100 13.21 -11.68 -6.04
C ASN A 100 12.14 -12.22 -7.01
N GLY A 101 12.16 -11.85 -8.28
CA GLY A 101 11.14 -12.24 -9.26
C GLY A 101 10.86 -13.75 -9.29
N PRO A 102 11.88 -14.64 -9.36
CA PRO A 102 11.66 -16.08 -9.34
C PRO A 102 10.97 -16.59 -8.08
N ASN A 103 11.29 -16.03 -6.91
CA ASN A 103 10.64 -16.38 -5.64
C ASN A 103 9.18 -15.91 -5.60
N ILE A 104 8.91 -14.67 -6.02
CA ILE A 104 7.56 -14.13 -6.11
C ILE A 104 6.71 -14.97 -7.05
N ARG A 105 7.24 -15.36 -8.23
CA ARG A 105 6.53 -16.20 -9.21
C ARG A 105 6.23 -17.58 -8.65
N ARG A 106 7.15 -18.19 -7.93
CA ARG A 106 6.94 -19.47 -7.25
C ARG A 106 5.82 -19.37 -6.21
N LEU A 107 5.87 -18.34 -5.33
CA LEU A 107 4.84 -18.12 -4.32
C LEU A 107 3.46 -17.86 -4.95
N ALA A 108 3.41 -17.01 -5.97
CA ALA A 108 2.18 -16.74 -6.73
C ALA A 108 1.61 -18.02 -7.34
N GLY A 109 2.45 -18.84 -7.97
CA GLY A 109 2.05 -20.11 -8.54
C GLY A 109 1.51 -21.10 -7.50
N GLU A 110 2.21 -21.27 -6.37
CA GLU A 110 1.79 -22.16 -5.27
C GLU A 110 0.42 -21.72 -4.69
N LEU A 111 0.19 -20.41 -4.54
CA LEU A 111 -1.10 -19.88 -4.07
C LEU A 111 -2.23 -20.13 -5.07
N ILE A 112 -2.00 -19.90 -6.37
CA ILE A 112 -3.00 -20.13 -7.42
C ILE A 112 -3.31 -21.63 -7.53
N ASP A 113 -2.32 -22.51 -7.47
CA ASP A 113 -2.50 -23.97 -7.51
C ASP A 113 -3.41 -24.45 -6.37
N GLY A 114 -3.40 -23.75 -5.22
CA GLY A 114 -4.24 -24.05 -4.08
C GLY A 114 -5.75 -23.90 -4.34
N PHE A 115 -6.18 -23.13 -5.34
CA PHE A 115 -7.61 -22.91 -5.61
C PHE A 115 -8.01 -23.10 -7.08
N ALA A 116 -7.08 -23.18 -8.03
CA ALA A 116 -7.38 -23.20 -9.47
C ALA A 116 -8.35 -24.34 -9.88
N ALA A 117 -8.28 -25.49 -9.22
CA ALA A 117 -9.18 -26.62 -9.49
C ALA A 117 -10.59 -26.47 -8.88
N ALA A 118 -10.80 -25.52 -7.96
CA ALA A 118 -12.06 -25.37 -7.23
C ALA A 118 -13.13 -24.58 -8.01
N GLY A 119 -12.75 -23.83 -9.04
CA GLY A 119 -13.67 -22.97 -9.82
C GLY A 119 -14.21 -21.75 -9.05
N ARG A 120 -13.77 -21.55 -7.82
CA ARG A 120 -14.15 -20.44 -6.96
C ARG A 120 -13.08 -20.19 -5.89
N VAL A 121 -12.97 -18.97 -5.41
CA VAL A 121 -12.01 -18.59 -4.37
C VAL A 121 -12.49 -17.34 -3.62
N GLU A 122 -12.15 -17.24 -2.34
CA GLU A 122 -12.09 -15.94 -1.66
C GLU A 122 -10.68 -15.38 -1.88
N PHE A 123 -10.57 -14.42 -2.78
CA PHE A 123 -9.28 -14.00 -3.35
C PHE A 123 -8.40 -13.22 -2.35
N VAL A 124 -9.02 -12.47 -1.43
CA VAL A 124 -8.25 -11.71 -0.42
C VAL A 124 -7.52 -12.68 0.49
N ASP A 125 -8.21 -13.62 1.12
CA ASP A 125 -7.59 -14.57 2.05
C ASP A 125 -6.65 -15.55 1.34
N ALA A 126 -7.06 -16.06 0.18
CA ALA A 126 -6.32 -17.11 -0.51
C ALA A 126 -5.09 -16.60 -1.25
N TYR A 127 -5.09 -15.34 -1.71
CA TYR A 127 -4.05 -14.84 -2.60
C TYR A 127 -3.55 -13.43 -2.26
N SER A 128 -4.43 -12.38 -2.37
CA SER A 128 -3.92 -11.01 -2.36
C SER A 128 -3.35 -10.57 -1.01
N GLY A 129 -3.91 -11.03 0.10
CA GLY A 129 -3.34 -10.82 1.43
C GLY A 129 -2.13 -11.73 1.72
N ALA A 130 -2.13 -12.94 1.13
CA ALA A 130 -1.09 -13.93 1.38
C ALA A 130 0.24 -13.61 0.67
N LEU A 131 0.18 -13.29 -0.63
CA LEU A 131 1.38 -13.13 -1.46
C LEU A 131 2.34 -12.07 -0.91
N PRO A 132 1.91 -10.81 -0.67
CA PRO A 132 2.83 -9.77 -0.20
C PRO A 132 3.44 -10.10 1.16
N LEU A 133 2.66 -10.69 2.06
CA LEU A 133 3.14 -11.08 3.39
C LEU A 133 4.23 -12.16 3.31
N LEU A 134 4.05 -13.17 2.44
CA LEU A 134 5.05 -14.22 2.20
C LEU A 134 6.32 -13.67 1.54
N VAL A 135 6.17 -12.71 0.63
CA VAL A 135 7.30 -12.01 -0.01
C VAL A 135 8.11 -11.24 1.03
N ILE A 136 7.44 -10.47 1.89
CA ILE A 136 8.09 -9.71 2.96
C ILE A 136 8.76 -10.65 3.96
N GLY A 137 8.08 -11.72 4.37
CA GLY A 137 8.68 -12.74 5.24
C GLY A 137 9.98 -13.31 4.66
N SER A 138 9.99 -13.59 3.36
CA SER A 138 11.21 -14.05 2.66
C SER A 138 12.31 -12.98 2.65
N LEU A 139 11.98 -11.70 2.47
CA LEU A 139 12.92 -10.58 2.51
C LEU A 139 13.53 -10.37 3.90
N LEU A 140 12.75 -10.60 4.95
CA LEU A 140 13.21 -10.57 6.33
C LEU A 140 14.04 -11.80 6.71
N GLY A 141 14.20 -12.76 5.78
CA GLY A 141 14.97 -13.98 6.00
C GLY A 141 14.25 -15.02 6.86
N ILE A 142 12.90 -14.96 6.93
CA ILE A 142 12.07 -16.01 7.53
C ILE A 142 12.15 -17.23 6.62
N GLU A 143 12.58 -18.37 7.17
CA GLU A 143 12.70 -19.63 6.43
C GLU A 143 11.30 -20.18 6.10
N ARG A 144 11.24 -21.04 5.07
CA ARG A 144 9.99 -21.59 4.53
C ARG A 144 9.07 -22.16 5.60
N ASP A 145 9.63 -22.86 6.58
CA ASP A 145 8.87 -23.49 7.66
C ASP A 145 8.25 -22.46 8.63
N GLY A 146 8.85 -21.27 8.74
CA GLY A 146 8.34 -20.15 9.55
C GLY A 146 7.29 -19.29 8.85
N LEU A 147 7.19 -19.35 7.51
CA LEU A 147 6.28 -18.48 6.75
C LEU A 147 4.80 -18.70 7.06
N ALA A 148 4.40 -19.94 7.38
CA ALA A 148 3.01 -20.24 7.74
C ALA A 148 2.61 -19.57 9.06
N GLU A 149 3.47 -19.62 10.08
CA GLU A 149 3.23 -18.93 11.35
C GLU A 149 3.31 -17.41 11.19
N PHE A 150 4.28 -16.92 10.43
CA PHE A 150 4.38 -15.50 10.10
C PHE A 150 3.12 -14.98 9.41
N ARG A 151 2.56 -15.75 8.46
CA ARG A 151 1.28 -15.43 7.81
C ARG A 151 0.16 -15.36 8.83
N ARG A 152 0.01 -16.36 9.71
CA ARG A 152 -1.02 -16.38 10.75
C ARG A 152 -0.94 -15.14 11.67
N LEU A 153 0.26 -14.73 12.05
CA LEU A 153 0.49 -13.52 12.85
C LEU A 153 0.18 -12.25 12.06
N GLY A 154 0.58 -12.18 10.80
CA GLY A 154 0.28 -11.05 9.91
C GLY A 154 -1.23 -10.89 9.69
N ASP A 155 -1.93 -11.98 9.42
CA ASP A 155 -3.40 -11.97 9.27
C ASP A 155 -4.08 -11.45 10.55
N ALA A 156 -3.65 -11.90 11.73
CA ALA A 156 -4.19 -11.42 13.00
C ALA A 156 -3.87 -9.94 13.26
N LEU A 157 -2.69 -9.47 12.82
CA LEU A 157 -2.28 -8.06 12.95
C LEU A 157 -3.11 -7.15 12.05
N MET A 158 -3.42 -7.58 10.82
CA MET A 158 -4.12 -6.77 9.82
C MET A 158 -5.65 -6.80 9.98
N ASN A 159 -6.22 -7.94 10.40
CA ASN A 159 -7.67 -8.16 10.46
C ASN A 159 -8.26 -7.84 11.84
N GLN A 160 -7.98 -6.64 12.39
CA GLN A 160 -8.54 -6.19 13.65
C GLN A 160 -9.89 -5.48 13.40
N ASP A 161 -10.96 -5.98 14.02
CA ASP A 161 -12.29 -5.37 13.99
C ASP A 161 -12.54 -4.59 15.30
N PRO A 162 -12.73 -3.27 15.27
CA PRO A 162 -13.07 -2.49 16.46
C PRO A 162 -14.34 -2.96 17.18
N ALA A 163 -15.25 -3.64 16.46
CA ALA A 163 -16.48 -4.21 17.03
C ALA A 163 -16.25 -5.60 17.68
N ASP A 164 -15.09 -6.21 17.46
CA ASP A 164 -14.69 -7.52 18.02
C ASP A 164 -13.46 -7.39 18.93
N PRO A 165 -13.61 -7.13 20.25
CA PRO A 165 -12.50 -7.02 21.18
C PRO A 165 -11.50 -8.19 21.17
N PRO A 166 -11.91 -9.46 21.02
CA PRO A 166 -10.99 -10.58 20.83
C PRO A 166 -10.04 -10.42 19.65
N SER A 167 -10.50 -9.86 18.51
CA SER A 167 -9.64 -9.64 17.34
C SER A 167 -8.56 -8.58 17.62
N ILE A 168 -8.89 -7.55 18.40
CA ILE A 168 -7.94 -6.52 18.82
C ILE A 168 -6.86 -7.12 19.74
N GLU A 169 -7.24 -7.93 20.69
CA GLU A 169 -6.28 -8.60 21.58
C GLU A 169 -5.40 -9.61 20.81
N ALA A 170 -5.97 -10.34 19.86
CA ALA A 170 -5.21 -11.20 18.97
C ALA A 170 -4.19 -10.40 18.12
N GLY A 171 -4.59 -9.24 17.60
CA GLY A 171 -3.71 -8.33 16.86
C GLY A 171 -2.56 -7.78 17.70
N LYS A 172 -2.83 -7.40 18.97
CA LYS A 172 -1.79 -6.96 19.90
C LYS A 172 -0.80 -8.09 20.21
N ALA A 173 -1.30 -9.30 20.47
CA ALA A 173 -0.47 -10.47 20.71
C ALA A 173 0.38 -10.81 19.47
N ALA A 174 -0.19 -10.73 18.29
CA ALA A 174 0.51 -10.93 17.02
C ALA A 174 1.61 -9.87 16.81
N SER A 175 1.32 -8.59 17.07
CA SER A 175 2.31 -7.52 17.03
C SER A 175 3.50 -7.80 17.94
N ALA A 176 3.25 -8.18 19.20
CA ALA A 176 4.31 -8.52 20.14
C ALA A 176 5.15 -9.71 19.66
N ALA A 177 4.52 -10.78 19.16
CA ALA A 177 5.22 -11.95 18.64
C ALA A 177 6.06 -11.64 17.39
N ILE A 178 5.56 -10.78 16.50
CA ILE A 178 6.31 -10.32 15.31
C ILE A 178 7.54 -9.51 15.75
N LEU A 179 7.39 -8.58 16.69
CA LEU A 179 8.51 -7.79 17.20
C LEU A 179 9.57 -8.64 17.88
N GLU A 180 9.17 -9.63 18.68
CA GLU A 180 10.08 -10.62 19.29
C GLU A 180 10.79 -11.44 18.21
N GLY A 181 10.07 -11.90 17.17
CA GLY A 181 10.64 -12.61 16.04
C GLY A 181 11.67 -11.77 15.25
N ILE A 182 11.39 -10.49 15.04
CA ILE A 182 12.35 -9.56 14.41
C ILE A 182 13.62 -9.46 15.28
N GLY A 183 13.48 -9.29 16.59
CA GLY A 183 14.60 -9.26 17.53
C GLY A 183 15.47 -10.53 17.46
N ALA A 184 14.84 -11.70 17.41
CA ALA A 184 15.53 -12.98 17.30
C ALA A 184 16.31 -13.11 15.95
N ILE A 185 15.72 -12.63 14.86
CA ILE A 185 16.40 -12.59 13.55
C ILE A 185 17.60 -11.63 13.60
N LEU A 186 17.47 -10.46 14.22
CA LEU A 186 18.57 -9.52 14.39
C LEU A 186 19.74 -10.17 15.13
N ASP A 187 19.46 -10.82 16.24
CA ASP A 187 20.49 -11.50 17.06
C ASP A 187 21.19 -12.64 16.30
N GLU A 188 20.45 -13.39 15.49
CA GLU A 188 21.01 -14.41 14.63
C GLU A 188 21.93 -13.80 13.57
N ARG A 189 21.48 -12.75 12.86
CA ARG A 189 22.25 -12.09 11.78
C ARG A 189 23.50 -11.38 12.29
N ARG A 190 23.49 -10.87 13.52
CA ARG A 190 24.70 -10.34 14.16
C ARG A 190 25.76 -11.42 14.39
N ARG A 191 25.35 -12.65 14.73
CA ARG A 191 26.26 -13.78 14.95
C ARG A 191 26.69 -14.44 13.64
N ALA A 192 25.80 -14.54 12.70
CA ALA A 192 25.96 -15.20 11.41
C ALA A 192 25.30 -14.40 10.29
N PRO A 193 25.97 -13.37 9.72
CA PRO A 193 25.44 -12.58 8.62
C PRO A 193 25.07 -13.44 7.42
N ARG A 194 23.97 -13.08 6.74
CA ARG A 194 23.50 -13.72 5.50
C ARG A 194 23.40 -12.67 4.38
N ASP A 195 23.14 -13.12 3.16
CA ASP A 195 22.82 -12.21 2.04
C ASP A 195 21.32 -11.89 2.07
N ASP A 196 20.89 -11.11 3.10
CA ASP A 196 19.51 -10.69 3.30
C ASP A 196 19.41 -9.22 3.75
N LEU A 197 18.17 -8.71 3.74
CA LEU A 197 17.89 -7.31 4.09
C LEU A 197 18.34 -6.98 5.53
N VAL A 198 18.09 -7.88 6.48
CA VAL A 198 18.40 -7.62 7.89
C VAL A 198 19.92 -7.51 8.10
N SER A 199 20.71 -8.40 7.50
CA SER A 199 22.18 -8.32 7.51
C SER A 199 22.69 -7.03 6.86
N ALA A 200 22.08 -6.61 5.77
CA ALA A 200 22.40 -5.36 5.09
C ALA A 200 22.12 -4.14 5.99
N LEU A 201 20.99 -4.12 6.71
CA LEU A 201 20.63 -3.05 7.65
C LEU A 201 21.60 -2.98 8.83
N ILE A 202 21.98 -4.15 9.42
CA ILE A 202 22.94 -4.20 10.54
C ILE A 202 24.30 -3.65 10.15
N SER A 203 24.74 -3.89 8.91
CA SER A 203 26.06 -3.46 8.43
C SER A 203 26.07 -2.07 7.80
N ALA A 204 24.89 -1.46 7.58
CA ALA A 204 24.78 -0.18 6.90
C ALA A 204 25.27 0.96 7.79
N THR A 205 26.10 1.86 7.22
CA THR A 205 26.59 3.08 7.88
C THR A 205 26.48 4.29 6.95
N VAL A 206 26.16 5.45 7.53
CA VAL A 206 26.28 6.77 6.89
C VAL A 206 27.12 7.67 7.80
N ASP A 207 28.17 8.28 7.26
CA ASP A 207 29.11 9.13 8.02
C ASP A 207 29.72 8.44 9.26
N GLY A 208 29.85 7.12 9.21
CA GLY A 208 30.37 6.29 10.31
C GLY A 208 29.34 5.90 11.37
N GLU A 209 28.09 6.38 11.25
CA GLU A 209 26.98 5.98 12.13
C GLU A 209 26.11 4.91 11.46
N GLY A 210 25.79 3.85 12.23
CA GLY A 210 24.85 2.81 11.83
C GLY A 210 23.42 3.10 12.29
N LEU A 211 22.51 2.20 11.90
CA LEU A 211 21.18 2.17 12.45
C LEU A 211 21.19 1.67 13.90
N SER A 212 20.43 2.29 14.78
CA SER A 212 20.16 1.73 16.10
C SER A 212 19.30 0.46 15.97
N GLU A 213 19.30 -0.36 17.00
CA GLU A 213 18.45 -1.56 17.04
C GLU A 213 16.98 -1.21 16.88
N ASP A 214 16.51 -0.19 17.60
CA ASP A 214 15.13 0.28 17.53
C ASP A 214 14.75 0.77 16.11
N GLU A 215 15.67 1.41 15.41
CA GLU A 215 15.46 1.85 14.01
C GLU A 215 15.37 0.66 13.05
N ILE A 216 16.17 -0.39 13.25
CA ILE A 216 16.10 -1.60 12.43
C ILE A 216 14.77 -2.33 12.72
N ILE A 217 14.39 -2.51 13.98
CA ILE A 217 13.13 -3.14 14.37
C ILE A 217 11.96 -2.34 13.82
N GLY A 218 11.95 -1.02 14.01
CA GLY A 218 10.91 -0.13 13.51
C GLY A 218 10.77 -0.19 11.99
N PHE A 219 11.88 -0.29 11.26
CA PHE A 219 11.86 -0.43 9.82
C PHE A 219 11.32 -1.80 9.37
N CYS A 220 11.79 -2.91 9.97
CA CYS A 220 11.30 -4.26 9.65
C CYS A 220 9.79 -4.37 9.94
N TYR A 221 9.34 -3.81 11.07
CA TYR A 221 7.92 -3.78 11.42
C TYR A 221 7.10 -2.92 10.44
N LEU A 222 7.60 -1.72 10.07
CA LEU A 222 6.96 -0.88 9.07
C LEU A 222 6.85 -1.58 7.72
N LEU A 223 7.87 -2.34 7.32
CA LEU A 223 7.87 -3.09 6.07
C LEU A 223 6.72 -4.11 6.03
N ILE A 224 6.44 -4.78 7.15
CA ILE A 224 5.31 -5.71 7.27
C ILE A 224 3.99 -4.96 7.09
N LEU A 225 3.78 -3.87 7.86
CA LEU A 225 2.54 -3.09 7.81
C LEU A 225 2.29 -2.47 6.44
N ALA A 226 3.26 -1.69 5.96
CA ALA A 226 3.10 -0.90 4.74
C ALA A 226 3.14 -1.75 3.46
N GLY A 227 3.91 -2.84 3.46
CA GLY A 227 4.10 -3.66 2.27
C GLY A 227 3.02 -4.71 2.06
N THR A 228 2.33 -5.15 3.13
CA THR A 228 1.33 -6.21 3.02
C THR A 228 -0.02 -5.65 2.55
N GLU A 229 -0.63 -4.75 3.31
CA GLU A 229 -2.00 -4.31 3.07
C GLU A 229 -2.14 -3.51 1.77
N THR A 230 -1.21 -2.62 1.48
CA THR A 230 -1.28 -1.77 0.28
C THR A 230 -1.12 -2.58 -1.01
N THR A 231 -0.21 -3.56 -1.02
CA THR A 231 -0.03 -4.46 -2.17
C THR A 231 -1.21 -5.42 -2.30
N ALA A 232 -1.74 -5.96 -1.19
CA ALA A 232 -2.96 -6.77 -1.20
C ALA A 232 -4.13 -6.02 -1.84
N ASN A 233 -4.31 -4.75 -1.47
CA ASN A 233 -5.35 -3.89 -2.03
C ASN A 233 -5.12 -3.60 -3.52
N LEU A 234 -3.88 -3.36 -3.95
CA LEU A 234 -3.55 -3.22 -5.38
C LEU A 234 -3.98 -4.45 -6.18
N LEU A 235 -3.64 -5.65 -5.71
CA LEU A 235 -3.95 -6.90 -6.39
C LEU A 235 -5.47 -7.12 -6.44
N ALA A 236 -6.17 -6.95 -5.34
CA ALA A 236 -7.61 -7.13 -5.26
C ALA A 236 -8.39 -6.10 -6.10
N ASN A 237 -8.01 -4.81 -6.03
CA ASN A 237 -8.61 -3.75 -6.85
C ASN A 237 -8.36 -3.99 -8.34
N GLY A 238 -7.17 -4.44 -8.73
CA GLY A 238 -6.85 -4.78 -10.12
C GLY A 238 -7.66 -5.96 -10.65
N VAL A 239 -7.84 -7.02 -9.84
CA VAL A 239 -8.70 -8.17 -10.19
C VAL A 239 -10.15 -7.73 -10.35
N MET A 240 -10.67 -6.87 -9.45
CA MET A 240 -12.02 -6.30 -9.58
C MET A 240 -12.15 -5.42 -10.83
N ALA A 241 -11.17 -4.58 -11.12
CA ALA A 241 -11.17 -3.73 -12.32
C ALA A 241 -11.26 -4.58 -13.59
N LEU A 242 -10.47 -5.65 -13.68
CA LEU A 242 -10.46 -6.56 -14.82
C LEU A 242 -11.71 -7.46 -14.88
N ALA A 243 -12.36 -7.77 -13.76
CA ALA A 243 -13.67 -8.42 -13.74
C ALA A 243 -14.75 -7.54 -14.37
N GLY A 244 -14.69 -6.21 -14.10
CA GLY A 244 -15.59 -5.22 -14.70
C GLY A 244 -15.27 -4.85 -16.16
N HIS A 245 -14.10 -5.25 -16.70
CA HIS A 245 -13.63 -4.94 -18.04
C HIS A 245 -13.09 -6.20 -18.73
N PRO A 246 -13.96 -7.18 -19.06
CA PRO A 246 -13.53 -8.47 -19.60
C PRO A 246 -12.86 -8.39 -20.98
N ASP A 247 -13.19 -7.36 -21.77
CA ASP A 247 -12.54 -7.02 -23.03
C ASP A 247 -11.07 -6.67 -22.82
N GLN A 248 -10.78 -5.75 -21.91
CA GLN A 248 -9.40 -5.35 -21.58
C GLN A 248 -8.62 -6.49 -20.91
N ARG A 249 -9.28 -7.31 -20.08
CA ARG A 249 -8.67 -8.53 -19.54
C ARG A 249 -8.24 -9.50 -20.66
N ALA A 250 -9.09 -9.69 -21.67
CA ALA A 250 -8.76 -10.53 -22.82
C ALA A 250 -7.58 -9.96 -23.64
N GLU A 251 -7.48 -8.63 -23.76
CA GLU A 251 -6.34 -7.98 -24.41
C GLU A 251 -5.03 -8.23 -23.64
N LEU A 252 -5.02 -8.07 -22.31
CA LEU A 252 -3.84 -8.36 -21.47
C LEU A 252 -3.40 -9.82 -21.56
N ARG A 253 -4.38 -10.75 -21.69
CA ARG A 253 -4.07 -12.17 -21.90
C ARG A 253 -3.45 -12.40 -23.27
N ALA A 254 -3.93 -11.73 -24.30
CA ALA A 254 -3.43 -11.87 -25.68
C ALA A 254 -2.06 -11.20 -25.86
N ASP A 255 -1.81 -10.10 -25.15
CA ASP A 255 -0.54 -9.37 -25.16
C ASP A 255 -0.07 -9.05 -23.74
N PRO A 256 0.66 -9.94 -23.08
CA PRO A 256 1.19 -9.72 -21.74
C PRO A 256 2.16 -8.52 -21.62
N SER A 257 2.68 -8.00 -22.73
CA SER A 257 3.55 -6.82 -22.71
C SER A 257 2.83 -5.55 -22.24
N LEU A 258 1.50 -5.56 -22.26
CA LEU A 258 0.65 -4.48 -21.75
C LEU A 258 0.52 -4.49 -20.21
N ILE A 259 0.82 -5.60 -19.54
CA ILE A 259 0.61 -5.77 -18.08
C ILE A 259 1.32 -4.68 -17.28
N PRO A 260 2.59 -4.31 -17.53
CA PRO A 260 3.23 -3.23 -16.78
C PRO A 260 2.47 -1.90 -16.83
N GLY A 261 1.97 -1.51 -18.01
CA GLY A 261 1.14 -0.31 -18.19
C GLY A 261 -0.22 -0.42 -17.47
N ALA A 262 -0.85 -1.59 -17.56
CA ALA A 262 -2.12 -1.86 -16.89
C ALA A 262 -1.98 -1.77 -15.36
N VAL A 263 -0.85 -2.19 -14.78
CA VAL A 263 -0.57 -2.05 -13.34
C VAL A 263 -0.49 -0.57 -12.94
N GLU A 264 0.14 0.30 -13.75
CA GLU A 264 0.13 1.75 -13.47
C GLU A 264 -1.30 2.33 -13.53
N GLU A 265 -2.13 1.86 -14.46
CA GLU A 265 -3.54 2.28 -14.52
C GLU A 265 -4.35 1.78 -13.33
N MET A 266 -4.15 0.56 -12.84
CA MET A 266 -4.77 0.03 -11.63
C MET A 266 -4.41 0.89 -10.41
N LEU A 267 -3.11 1.22 -10.26
CA LEU A 267 -2.61 2.11 -9.20
C LEU A 267 -3.26 3.49 -9.25
N ARG A 268 -3.41 4.06 -10.44
CA ARG A 268 -4.02 5.38 -10.63
C ARG A 268 -5.53 5.35 -10.40
N TRP A 269 -6.24 4.36 -11.02
CA TRP A 269 -7.69 4.37 -11.15
C TRP A 269 -8.42 4.04 -9.86
N ASP A 270 -7.98 3.02 -9.11
CA ASP A 270 -8.50 2.71 -7.76
C ASP A 270 -7.30 2.54 -6.81
N SER A 271 -6.71 3.68 -6.44
CA SER A 271 -5.49 3.76 -5.65
C SER A 271 -5.61 2.96 -4.36
N PRO A 272 -4.72 1.99 -4.09
CA PRO A 272 -4.72 1.26 -2.82
C PRO A 272 -4.39 2.16 -1.61
N VAL A 273 -3.66 3.26 -1.82
CA VAL A 273 -3.46 4.30 -0.82
C VAL A 273 -4.27 5.52 -1.24
N GLN A 274 -5.26 5.88 -0.44
CA GLN A 274 -6.18 6.98 -0.72
C GLN A 274 -5.67 8.32 -0.24
N SER A 275 -5.00 8.33 0.91
CA SER A 275 -4.45 9.54 1.50
C SER A 275 -3.37 9.27 2.53
N ASP A 276 -2.52 10.27 2.74
CA ASP A 276 -1.66 10.43 3.91
C ASP A 276 -1.91 11.80 4.53
N ALA A 277 -1.77 11.92 5.85
CA ALA A 277 -1.78 13.20 6.54
C ALA A 277 -0.37 13.82 6.62
N ARG A 278 -0.35 15.13 6.74
CA ARG A 278 0.81 15.93 7.14
C ARG A 278 0.38 16.95 8.18
N THR A 279 1.36 17.50 8.89
CA THR A 279 1.15 18.64 9.80
C THR A 279 1.87 19.85 9.23
N THR A 280 1.18 20.99 9.14
CA THR A 280 1.81 22.22 8.64
C THR A 280 2.80 22.77 9.65
N GLY A 281 4.06 22.96 9.24
CA GLY A 281 5.13 23.59 10.04
C GLY A 281 5.10 25.13 10.01
N ARG A 282 4.23 25.71 9.21
CA ARG A 282 3.99 27.16 9.07
C ARG A 282 2.66 27.41 8.38
N PRO A 283 2.07 28.63 8.46
CA PRO A 283 0.89 28.96 7.70
C PRO A 283 1.09 28.80 6.18
N VAL A 284 0.09 28.27 5.48
CA VAL A 284 0.10 28.04 4.03
C VAL A 284 -1.10 28.72 3.39
N GLU A 285 -0.86 29.63 2.47
CA GLU A 285 -1.91 30.27 1.68
C GLU A 285 -2.15 29.45 0.40
N LEU A 286 -3.38 28.95 0.20
CA LEU A 286 -3.76 28.16 -0.93
C LEU A 286 -5.23 28.38 -1.30
N HIS A 287 -5.52 28.65 -2.58
CA HIS A 287 -6.87 28.91 -3.09
C HIS A 287 -7.65 30.00 -2.29
N GLY A 288 -6.95 31.05 -1.85
CA GLY A 288 -7.54 32.16 -1.08
C GLY A 288 -7.90 31.80 0.37
N ARG A 289 -7.43 30.68 0.87
CA ARG A 289 -7.57 30.23 2.27
C ARG A 289 -6.19 30.14 2.92
N VAL A 290 -6.14 30.34 4.23
CA VAL A 290 -4.93 30.18 5.02
C VAL A 290 -5.08 28.93 5.88
N ILE A 291 -4.26 27.92 5.61
CA ILE A 291 -4.10 26.74 6.47
C ILE A 291 -3.16 27.17 7.60
N PRO A 292 -3.58 27.12 8.87
CA PRO A 292 -2.72 27.58 9.97
C PRO A 292 -1.55 26.62 10.21
N GLU A 293 -0.53 27.10 10.92
CA GLU A 293 0.55 26.24 11.45
C GLU A 293 -0.03 25.20 12.44
N GLY A 294 0.50 23.99 12.42
CA GLY A 294 0.05 22.88 13.26
C GLY A 294 -1.21 22.17 12.77
N ALA A 295 -1.81 22.62 11.65
CA ALA A 295 -3.01 21.98 11.11
C ALA A 295 -2.71 20.61 10.50
N LYS A 296 -3.61 19.64 10.70
CA LYS A 296 -3.60 18.36 9.97
C LYS A 296 -4.14 18.55 8.56
N VAL A 297 -3.42 18.04 7.58
CA VAL A 297 -3.74 18.16 6.14
C VAL A 297 -3.70 16.79 5.50
N LEU A 298 -4.84 16.28 5.03
CA LEU A 298 -4.91 15.08 4.20
C LEU A 298 -4.49 15.41 2.77
N LEU A 299 -3.54 14.67 2.25
CA LEU A 299 -3.13 14.66 0.85
C LEU A 299 -3.87 13.53 0.15
N LEU A 300 -4.91 13.84 -0.64
CA LEU A 300 -5.83 12.86 -1.20
C LEU A 300 -5.28 12.26 -2.51
N PHE A 301 -4.47 11.20 -2.42
CA PHE A 301 -3.86 10.53 -3.58
C PHE A 301 -4.90 9.91 -4.51
N GLY A 302 -5.95 9.26 -3.94
CA GLY A 302 -7.05 8.72 -4.72
C GLY A 302 -7.80 9.79 -5.51
N SER A 303 -7.99 10.98 -4.92
CA SER A 303 -8.54 12.15 -5.60
C SER A 303 -7.63 12.64 -6.73
N ALA A 304 -6.34 12.79 -6.44
CA ALA A 304 -5.34 13.23 -7.42
C ALA A 304 -5.26 12.28 -8.63
N GLY A 305 -5.39 10.96 -8.41
CA GLY A 305 -5.45 9.95 -9.47
C GLY A 305 -6.67 10.08 -10.42
N ARG A 306 -7.69 10.83 -10.00
CA ARG A 306 -8.91 11.11 -10.75
C ARG A 306 -9.08 12.59 -11.11
N ASP A 307 -8.01 13.39 -11.04
CA ASP A 307 -8.07 14.81 -11.39
C ASP A 307 -8.08 14.98 -12.92
N GLU A 308 -9.17 15.57 -13.44
CA GLU A 308 -9.37 15.86 -14.85
C GLU A 308 -8.41 16.93 -15.42
N ARG A 309 -7.68 17.64 -14.54
CA ARG A 309 -6.64 18.61 -14.89
C ARG A 309 -5.35 17.93 -15.29
N GLU A 310 -5.12 16.71 -14.80
CA GLU A 310 -3.93 15.89 -15.08
C GLU A 310 -4.25 14.73 -16.03
N PHE A 311 -5.41 14.07 -15.86
CA PHE A 311 -5.77 12.88 -16.64
C PHE A 311 -7.01 13.12 -17.49
N ARG A 312 -6.90 12.88 -18.78
CA ARG A 312 -8.07 12.89 -19.66
C ARG A 312 -8.99 11.71 -19.35
N ASP A 313 -10.30 11.95 -19.25
CA ASP A 313 -11.32 10.92 -18.91
C ASP A 313 -10.89 10.09 -17.67
N PRO A 314 -10.64 10.73 -16.51
CA PRO A 314 -9.95 10.11 -15.37
C PRO A 314 -10.75 8.96 -14.75
N ASP A 315 -12.07 8.95 -14.87
CA ASP A 315 -12.94 7.91 -14.32
C ASP A 315 -13.01 6.65 -15.18
N ARG A 316 -12.53 6.72 -16.44
CA ARG A 316 -12.43 5.56 -17.32
C ARG A 316 -11.19 4.74 -16.96
N PHE A 317 -11.37 3.45 -16.71
CA PHE A 317 -10.29 2.46 -16.65
C PHE A 317 -9.81 2.14 -18.08
N ASP A 318 -8.51 2.23 -18.34
CA ASP A 318 -7.95 2.06 -19.68
C ASP A 318 -6.52 1.50 -19.61
N VAL A 319 -6.35 0.21 -19.89
CA VAL A 319 -5.04 -0.49 -19.87
C VAL A 319 -4.02 0.06 -20.88
N HIS A 320 -4.46 0.86 -21.85
CA HIS A 320 -3.59 1.54 -22.81
C HIS A 320 -3.23 2.97 -22.40
N ARG A 321 -3.71 3.43 -21.24
CA ARG A 321 -3.39 4.76 -20.76
C ARG A 321 -1.89 4.92 -20.56
N ARG A 322 -1.33 5.94 -21.17
CA ARG A 322 0.06 6.34 -20.94
C ARG A 322 0.11 7.24 -19.70
N ILE A 323 0.69 6.73 -18.64
CA ILE A 323 0.83 7.41 -17.35
C ILE A 323 2.30 7.77 -17.17
N GLU A 324 2.61 9.06 -17.18
CA GLU A 324 3.96 9.54 -16.90
C GLU A 324 4.22 9.54 -15.39
N ARG A 325 3.19 9.85 -14.60
CA ARG A 325 3.24 9.90 -13.14
C ARG A 325 1.85 9.75 -12.54
N HIS A 326 1.78 9.16 -11.37
CA HIS A 326 0.63 9.17 -10.45
C HIS A 326 1.14 9.32 -9.02
N LEU A 327 0.25 9.62 -8.06
CA LEU A 327 0.64 9.92 -6.67
C LEU A 327 0.38 8.76 -5.69
N THR A 328 -0.04 7.61 -6.14
CA THR A 328 -0.32 6.43 -5.30
C THR A 328 0.88 6.01 -4.44
N PHE A 329 2.11 6.17 -4.96
CA PHE A 329 3.35 5.91 -4.21
C PHE A 329 3.90 7.15 -3.51
N GLY A 330 3.11 8.22 -3.37
CA GLY A 330 3.60 9.49 -2.91
C GLY A 330 4.60 10.13 -3.90
N HIS A 331 5.29 11.16 -3.44
CA HIS A 331 6.37 11.83 -4.17
C HIS A 331 7.36 12.48 -3.18
N GLY A 332 8.49 13.05 -3.67
CA GLY A 332 9.48 13.72 -2.83
C GLY A 332 10.26 12.75 -1.93
N ILE A 333 10.63 13.22 -0.74
CA ILE A 333 11.51 12.48 0.18
C ILE A 333 10.87 11.18 0.70
N HIS A 334 9.54 11.14 0.83
CA HIS A 334 8.76 9.97 1.26
C HIS A 334 8.25 9.10 0.10
N TYR A 335 8.73 9.29 -1.15
CA TYR A 335 8.36 8.39 -2.25
C TYR A 335 8.52 6.93 -1.82
N CYS A 336 7.51 6.08 -2.08
CA CYS A 336 7.43 4.71 -1.60
C CYS A 336 8.71 3.93 -1.88
N LEU A 337 9.31 3.38 -0.83
CA LEU A 337 10.54 2.60 -0.93
C LEU A 337 10.29 1.27 -1.65
N GLY A 338 9.12 0.66 -1.39
CA GLY A 338 8.68 -0.60 -1.97
C GLY A 338 8.05 -0.50 -3.36
N ALA A 339 8.01 0.68 -4.00
CA ALA A 339 7.29 0.89 -5.26
C ALA A 339 7.69 -0.07 -6.39
N ALA A 340 8.98 -0.40 -6.49
CA ALA A 340 9.48 -1.36 -7.48
C ALA A 340 9.04 -2.80 -7.15
N LEU A 341 9.01 -3.17 -5.87
CA LEU A 341 8.57 -4.49 -5.41
C LEU A 341 7.07 -4.68 -5.63
N ALA A 342 6.25 -3.71 -5.22
CA ALA A 342 4.80 -3.77 -5.41
C ALA A 342 4.41 -3.89 -6.89
N ARG A 343 5.10 -3.16 -7.78
CA ARG A 343 4.93 -3.30 -9.24
C ARG A 343 5.30 -4.70 -9.73
N LEU A 344 6.42 -5.24 -9.26
CA LEU A 344 6.87 -6.58 -9.64
C LEU A 344 5.90 -7.66 -9.16
N GLU A 345 5.41 -7.56 -7.94
CA GLU A 345 4.38 -8.46 -7.40
C GLU A 345 3.09 -8.40 -8.22
N ALA A 346 2.62 -7.19 -8.54
CA ALA A 346 1.43 -7.02 -9.35
C ALA A 346 1.61 -7.56 -10.78
N GLN A 347 2.73 -7.25 -11.44
CA GLN A 347 3.02 -7.76 -12.78
C GLN A 347 3.03 -9.28 -12.80
N ILE A 348 3.76 -9.92 -11.89
CA ILE A 348 3.82 -11.38 -11.80
C ILE A 348 2.44 -11.96 -11.49
N THR A 349 1.68 -11.34 -10.59
CA THR A 349 0.31 -11.76 -10.26
C THR A 349 -0.58 -11.80 -11.51
N PHE A 350 -0.61 -10.73 -12.29
CA PHE A 350 -1.46 -10.67 -13.48
C PHE A 350 -0.95 -11.56 -14.61
N GLU A 351 0.36 -11.75 -14.75
CA GLU A 351 0.93 -12.75 -15.67
C GLU A 351 0.45 -14.16 -15.31
N GLU A 352 0.57 -14.56 -14.05
CA GLU A 352 0.21 -15.90 -13.59
C GLU A 352 -1.32 -16.13 -13.58
N LEU A 353 -2.12 -15.14 -13.14
CA LEU A 353 -3.58 -15.27 -13.16
C LEU A 353 -4.12 -15.38 -14.58
N LEU A 354 -3.70 -14.51 -15.50
CA LEU A 354 -4.18 -14.52 -16.89
C LEU A 354 -3.76 -15.79 -17.66
N ALA A 355 -2.63 -16.39 -17.28
CA ALA A 355 -2.17 -17.64 -17.88
C ALA A 355 -2.97 -18.86 -17.37
N ARG A 356 -3.33 -18.90 -16.09
CA ARG A 356 -3.90 -20.09 -15.42
C ARG A 356 -5.40 -20.01 -15.21
N ILE A 357 -5.92 -18.80 -14.97
CA ILE A 357 -7.35 -18.51 -14.73
C ILE A 357 -7.70 -17.34 -15.66
N PRO A 358 -7.92 -17.60 -16.95
CA PRO A 358 -8.08 -16.54 -17.95
C PRO A 358 -9.41 -15.77 -17.87
N ASP A 359 -10.38 -16.33 -17.16
CA ASP A 359 -11.70 -15.78 -16.94
C ASP A 359 -12.03 -15.81 -15.44
N TRP A 360 -12.61 -14.74 -14.94
CA TRP A 360 -13.18 -14.69 -13.60
C TRP A 360 -14.26 -13.62 -13.52
N GLU A 361 -15.18 -13.85 -12.61
CA GLU A 361 -16.24 -12.91 -12.28
C GLU A 361 -16.31 -12.76 -10.76
N VAL A 362 -16.77 -11.60 -10.30
CA VAL A 362 -17.08 -11.40 -8.89
C VAL A 362 -18.37 -12.16 -8.58
N ASP A 363 -18.36 -13.04 -7.55
CA ASP A 363 -19.53 -13.76 -7.11
C ASP A 363 -20.46 -12.79 -6.36
N GLY A 364 -21.49 -12.31 -7.05
CA GLY A 364 -22.42 -11.28 -6.60
C GLY A 364 -22.21 -9.90 -7.23
N ASP A 365 -22.78 -8.86 -6.63
CA ASP A 365 -22.63 -7.48 -7.10
C ASP A 365 -21.34 -6.85 -6.55
N ALA A 366 -20.38 -6.58 -7.43
CA ALA A 366 -19.11 -5.95 -7.09
C ALA A 366 -19.25 -4.58 -6.38
N ARG A 367 -20.39 -3.89 -6.58
CA ARG A 367 -20.67 -2.58 -5.94
C ARG A 367 -21.16 -2.73 -4.50
N SER A 368 -21.67 -3.91 -4.15
CA SER A 368 -22.16 -4.22 -2.80
C SER A 368 -21.12 -4.88 -1.91
N LEU A 369 -19.91 -5.16 -2.43
CA LEU A 369 -18.84 -5.71 -1.62
C LEU A 369 -18.40 -4.72 -0.52
N ASP A 370 -18.25 -5.26 0.68
CA ASP A 370 -17.70 -4.50 1.79
C ASP A 370 -16.27 -4.07 1.49
N ARG A 371 -15.99 -2.81 1.74
CA ARG A 371 -14.66 -2.22 1.63
C ARG A 371 -13.99 -2.15 3.00
N ILE A 372 -12.67 -2.16 3.01
CA ILE A 372 -11.90 -1.87 4.23
C ILE A 372 -12.33 -0.50 4.75
N ARG A 373 -12.61 -0.41 6.05
CA ARG A 373 -13.02 0.83 6.73
C ARG A 373 -11.80 1.66 7.07
N SER A 374 -11.27 2.35 6.06
CA SER A 374 -10.10 3.21 6.19
C SER A 374 -10.20 4.37 5.19
N TYR A 375 -9.80 5.56 5.63
CA TYR A 375 -9.64 6.70 4.73
C TYR A 375 -8.24 6.76 4.11
N MET A 376 -7.29 5.99 4.66
CA MET A 376 -5.90 5.93 4.19
C MET A 376 -5.71 4.90 3.09
N VAL A 377 -6.35 3.74 3.20
CA VAL A 377 -6.21 2.64 2.26
C VAL A 377 -7.56 2.19 1.72
N ARG A 378 -7.57 1.59 0.52
CA ARG A 378 -8.78 1.15 -0.14
C ARG A 378 -8.59 -0.18 -0.84
N GLY A 379 -9.45 -1.11 -0.49
CA GLY A 379 -9.57 -2.43 -1.11
C GLY A 379 -10.86 -3.10 -0.67
N PRO A 380 -11.25 -4.21 -1.28
CA PRO A 380 -12.35 -5.04 -0.78
C PRO A 380 -11.93 -5.75 0.50
N ALA A 381 -12.80 -5.78 1.51
CA ALA A 381 -12.57 -6.57 2.72
C ALA A 381 -12.59 -8.08 2.41
N ARG A 382 -13.41 -8.47 1.42
CA ARG A 382 -13.50 -9.83 0.85
C ARG A 382 -13.77 -9.73 -0.65
N LEU A 383 -13.20 -10.66 -1.42
CA LEU A 383 -13.39 -10.73 -2.87
C LEU A 383 -13.68 -12.17 -3.32
N PRO A 384 -14.95 -12.61 -3.22
CA PRO A 384 -15.36 -13.91 -3.75
C PRO A 384 -15.34 -13.88 -5.28
N LEU A 385 -14.67 -14.84 -5.89
CA LEU A 385 -14.57 -15.00 -7.34
C LEU A 385 -15.06 -16.38 -7.76
N THR A 386 -15.66 -16.42 -8.95
CA THR A 386 -15.96 -17.65 -9.71
C THR A 386 -15.21 -17.60 -11.04
N PHE A 387 -14.76 -18.76 -11.51
CA PHE A 387 -13.99 -18.89 -12.74
C PHE A 387 -14.10 -20.34 -13.29
N THR A 388 -13.69 -20.54 -14.53
CA THR A 388 -13.59 -21.87 -15.09
C THR A 388 -12.46 -22.65 -14.41
N ALA A 389 -12.80 -23.78 -13.77
CA ALA A 389 -11.80 -24.59 -13.09
C ALA A 389 -10.71 -25.09 -14.07
N ALA A 390 -9.46 -25.01 -13.65
CA ALA A 390 -8.37 -25.57 -14.42
C ALA A 390 -8.56 -27.09 -14.53
N VAL A 391 -8.48 -27.61 -15.77
CA VAL A 391 -8.51 -29.07 -15.99
C VAL A 391 -7.14 -29.60 -15.59
N SER A 392 -7.11 -30.49 -14.58
CA SER A 392 -5.90 -31.16 -14.08
C SER A 392 -5.24 -32.05 -15.13
#